data_ef78ad2a50794229da5a019ef06bfd04
#
_entry.id   ef78ad2a50794229da5a019ef06bfd04
#
_cell.length_a   1.000
_cell.length_b   1.000
_cell.length_c   1.000
_cell.angle_alpha   90.00
_cell.angle_beta   90.00
_cell.angle_gamma   90.00
#
_symmetry.space_group_name_H-M   'P 1'
#
loop_
_entity.id
_entity.type
_entity.pdbx_description
1 polymer ?
#
loop_
_entity_poly.entity_id
_entity_poly.type
_entity_poly.pdbx_seq_one_letter_code
_entity_poly.pdbx_strand_id
1 'polypeptide(L)'
;MLAQPAEVMPPVRPLGSGVAYEQKFDGYRALVFTPAGPGGRVLLQTRRGALVQGAFPDLVAAAEAQLPAGLVLDGELLVWDSEAGALSFEGLQRRAAARTRSAPALAAKLTAHFVAFDILQQDGRELL
;
A
#
# COMPACT_ATOMS: atom_id res chain seq x y z
N MET A 1 3.67 -16.33 -2.37
CA MET A 1 2.76 -15.84 -2.14
C MET A 1 2.83 -14.67 -1.44
N LEU A 2 2.16 -13.90 -1.63
CA LEU A 2 2.22 -12.79 -1.02
C LEU A 2 1.84 -12.94 0.28
N ALA A 3 2.02 -13.29 0.71
CA ALA A 3 1.64 -13.42 1.78
C ALA A 3 1.48 -12.77 2.57
N GLN A 4 1.46 -12.26 2.67
CA GLN A 4 1.24 -11.75 3.41
C GLN A 4 1.16 -11.22 3.80
N PRO A 5 1.14 -11.11 3.76
CA PRO A 5 0.74 -10.64 4.23
C PRO A 5 0.33 -9.74 4.74
N ALA A 6 0.61 -9.36 5.27
CA ALA A 6 0.09 -8.34 5.97
C ALA A 6 0.10 -7.09 5.25
N GLU A 7 0.99 -6.81 4.44
CA GLU A 7 1.09 -5.55 3.82
C GLU A 7 0.36 -5.43 2.51
N VAL A 8 0.13 -6.53 1.86
CA VAL A 8 -0.58 -6.49 0.59
C VAL A 8 -1.70 -7.50 0.67
N MET A 9 -2.91 -7.05 0.60
CA MET A 9 -4.05 -7.91 0.76
C MET A 9 -4.76 -8.10 -0.55
N PRO A 10 -5.48 -9.16 -0.72
CA PRO A 10 -6.21 -9.35 -1.97
C PRO A 10 -7.28 -8.30 -2.17
N PRO A 11 -7.67 -8.08 -3.38
CA PRO A 11 -8.70 -7.09 -3.63
C PRO A 11 -9.98 -7.46 -2.93
N VAL A 12 -10.69 -6.44 -2.54
CA VAL A 12 -11.96 -6.64 -1.92
C VAL A 12 -13.01 -6.68 -2.98
N ARG A 13 -13.93 -7.61 -2.91
CA ARG A 13 -15.00 -7.61 -3.83
C ARG A 13 -16.26 -7.81 -3.13
N PRO A 14 -17.30 -7.29 -3.60
CA PRO A 14 -18.56 -7.40 -2.97
C PRO A 14 -19.02 -8.81 -2.97
N LEU A 15 -19.76 -9.16 -2.01
CA LEU A 15 -20.23 -10.43 -1.96
C LEU A 15 -21.36 -10.43 -2.87
N GLY A 16 -21.43 -11.39 -3.62
CA GLY A 16 -22.35 -11.43 -4.63
C GLY A 16 -23.66 -10.96 -4.28
N SER A 17 -24.20 -11.27 -3.38
CA SER A 17 -25.51 -10.96 -3.11
C SER A 17 -25.86 -9.57 -3.18
N GLY A 18 -25.11 -8.85 -3.66
CA GLY A 18 -25.54 -7.57 -3.75
C GLY A 18 -25.60 -6.87 -2.49
N VAL A 19 -25.19 -7.35 -1.60
CA VAL A 19 -25.17 -6.69 -0.44
C VAL A 19 -24.26 -5.73 -0.70
N ALA A 20 -24.71 -4.73 -0.80
CA ALA A 20 -23.91 -3.76 -1.00
C ALA A 20 -23.12 -3.48 0.08
N TYR A 21 -22.28 -4.05 0.38
CA TYR A 21 -21.55 -3.94 1.34
C TYR A 21 -20.30 -3.49 0.85
N GLU A 22 -19.96 -2.32 1.06
CA GLU A 22 -18.81 -1.88 0.72
C GLU A 22 -18.00 -1.72 1.86
N GLN A 23 -16.85 -2.17 1.87
CA GLN A 23 -15.97 -1.90 2.88
C GLN A 23 -15.43 -0.59 2.64
N LYS A 24 -15.58 0.32 3.52
CA LYS A 24 -14.96 1.55 3.40
C LYS A 24 -13.71 1.52 4.16
N PHE A 25 -12.58 1.69 3.50
CA PHE A 25 -11.31 1.79 4.16
C PHE A 25 -11.00 3.26 4.31
N ASP A 26 -10.60 3.67 5.48
CA ASP A 26 -10.21 5.06 5.70
C ASP A 26 -8.74 5.20 5.41
N GLY A 27 -8.42 5.35 4.17
CA GLY A 27 -7.04 5.43 3.75
C GLY A 27 -6.84 6.38 2.57
N TYR A 28 -5.65 6.30 1.97
CA TYR A 28 -5.33 7.12 0.81
C TYR A 28 -5.32 6.24 -0.43
N ARG A 29 -5.95 6.71 -1.50
CA ARG A 29 -5.84 6.03 -2.76
C ARG A 29 -4.43 6.21 -3.26
N ALA A 30 -3.79 5.17 -3.69
CA ALA A 30 -2.40 5.22 -4.07
C ALA A 30 -2.05 4.20 -5.13
N LEU A 31 -0.93 4.43 -5.79
CA LEU A 31 -0.38 3.49 -6.77
C LEU A 31 0.96 2.99 -6.25
N VAL A 32 1.20 1.72 -6.44
CA VAL A 32 2.49 1.12 -6.13
C VAL A 32 3.13 0.72 -7.45
N PHE A 33 4.37 1.17 -7.65
CA PHE A 33 5.12 0.82 -8.85
C PHE A 33 6.31 -0.02 -8.44
N THR A 34 6.43 -1.22 -8.97
CA THR A 34 7.64 -2.00 -8.72
C THR A 34 8.58 -1.80 -9.90
N PRO A 35 9.88 -1.83 -9.65
CA PRO A 35 10.83 -1.52 -10.72
C PRO A 35 10.82 -2.59 -11.80
N ALA A 36 11.11 -2.18 -13.02
CA ALA A 36 11.12 -3.09 -14.13
C ALA A 36 12.43 -3.85 -14.23
N GLY A 37 13.44 -3.44 -13.53
CA GLY A 37 14.75 -4.10 -13.63
C GLY A 37 15.56 -3.93 -12.38
N PRO A 38 16.72 -4.54 -12.33
CA PRO A 38 17.55 -4.51 -11.12
C PRO A 38 18.01 -3.10 -10.81
N GLY A 39 18.16 -2.83 -9.56
CA GLY A 39 18.62 -1.51 -9.11
C GLY A 39 17.53 -0.49 -8.97
N GLY A 40 16.33 -0.79 -9.41
CA GLY A 40 15.24 0.15 -9.22
C GLY A 40 14.64 0.04 -7.85
N ARG A 41 13.77 0.96 -7.53
CA ARG A 41 13.13 1.01 -6.22
C ARG A 41 11.63 1.04 -6.38
N VAL A 42 10.95 0.55 -5.37
CA VAL A 42 9.50 0.65 -5.34
C VAL A 42 9.11 2.10 -5.12
N LEU A 43 8.14 2.57 -5.87
CA LEU A 43 7.60 3.90 -5.69
C LEU A 43 6.17 3.80 -5.19
N LEU A 44 5.78 4.75 -4.36
CA LEU A 44 4.43 4.82 -3.84
C LEU A 44 3.93 6.22 -4.11
N GLN A 45 2.87 6.34 -4.89
CA GLN A 45 2.38 7.63 -5.33
C GLN A 45 0.95 7.83 -4.90
N THR A 46 0.64 8.93 -4.25
CA THR A 46 -0.73 9.22 -3.85
C THR A 46 -1.52 9.69 -5.04
N ARG A 47 -2.84 9.74 -4.89
CA ARG A 47 -3.72 10.16 -5.95
C ARG A 47 -3.38 11.53 -6.46
N ARG A 48 -2.85 12.40 -5.64
CA ARG A 48 -2.50 13.74 -6.08
C ARG A 48 -1.16 13.80 -6.75
N GLY A 49 -0.47 12.69 -6.88
CA GLY A 49 0.81 12.63 -7.56
C GLY A 49 2.02 12.72 -6.68
N ALA A 50 1.85 12.85 -5.37
CA ALA A 50 3.00 12.95 -4.49
C ALA A 50 3.66 11.58 -4.29
N LEU A 51 4.97 11.55 -4.33
CA LEU A 51 5.69 10.30 -4.07
C LEU A 51 5.99 10.24 -2.58
N VAL A 52 5.53 9.18 -1.95
CA VAL A 52 5.60 9.09 -0.48
C VAL A 52 6.31 7.85 0.02
N GLN A 53 7.04 7.15 -0.83
CA GLN A 53 7.71 5.92 -0.40
C GLN A 53 8.67 6.12 0.76
N GLY A 54 9.24 7.30 0.89
CA GLY A 54 10.15 7.57 2.01
C GLY A 54 9.48 7.56 3.36
N ALA A 55 8.18 7.79 3.41
CA ALA A 55 7.44 7.76 4.66
C ALA A 55 6.96 6.36 5.01
N PHE A 56 7.08 5.40 4.10
CA PHE A 56 6.54 4.07 4.31
C PHE A 56 7.58 2.99 4.00
N PRO A 57 8.71 3.00 4.70
CA PRO A 57 9.77 2.04 4.40
C PRO A 57 9.36 0.59 4.65
N ASP A 58 8.45 0.35 5.57
CA ASP A 58 7.94 -0.99 5.83
C ASP A 58 7.18 -1.51 4.62
N LEU A 59 6.37 -0.67 4.00
CA LEU A 59 5.62 -1.09 2.83
C LEU A 59 6.54 -1.28 1.64
N VAL A 60 7.52 -0.40 1.48
CA VAL A 60 8.48 -0.53 0.39
C VAL A 60 9.24 -1.85 0.52
N ALA A 61 9.69 -2.18 1.72
CA ALA A 61 10.43 -3.42 1.94
C ALA A 61 9.57 -4.63 1.66
N ALA A 62 8.31 -4.61 2.09
CA ALA A 62 7.40 -5.71 1.82
C ALA A 62 7.14 -5.87 0.34
N ALA A 63 6.95 -4.77 -0.36
CA ALA A 63 6.69 -4.84 -1.79
C ALA A 63 7.91 -5.35 -2.54
N GLU A 64 9.10 -4.91 -2.13
CA GLU A 64 10.33 -5.39 -2.79
C GLU A 64 10.55 -6.87 -2.56
N ALA A 65 10.15 -7.38 -1.40
CA ALA A 65 10.34 -8.78 -1.09
C ALA A 65 9.28 -9.67 -1.69
N GLN A 66 8.08 -9.17 -1.89
CA GLN A 66 6.95 -10.03 -2.22
C GLN A 66 6.37 -9.85 -3.59
N LEU A 67 6.56 -8.70 -4.22
CA LEU A 67 5.93 -8.46 -5.51
C LEU A 67 6.91 -8.64 -6.66
N PRO A 68 6.44 -9.14 -7.78
CA PRO A 68 7.31 -9.25 -8.94
C PRO A 68 7.62 -7.87 -9.52
N ALA A 69 8.63 -7.84 -10.36
CA ALA A 69 9.02 -6.60 -11.01
C ALA A 69 7.99 -6.21 -12.07
N GLY A 70 7.97 -4.93 -12.36
CA GLY A 70 7.17 -4.45 -13.50
C GLY A 70 5.69 -4.31 -13.23
N LEU A 71 5.28 -4.20 -11.98
CA LEU A 71 3.86 -4.05 -11.66
C LEU A 71 3.49 -2.61 -11.39
N VAL A 72 2.26 -2.26 -11.71
CA VAL A 72 1.63 -1.03 -11.23
C VAL A 72 0.31 -1.46 -10.62
N LEU A 73 0.18 -1.24 -9.32
CA LEU A 73 -1.02 -1.61 -8.58
C LEU A 73 -1.78 -0.38 -8.13
N ASP A 74 -3.10 -0.44 -8.28
CA ASP A 74 -3.97 0.62 -7.78
C ASP A 74 -4.64 0.10 -6.53
N GLY A 75 -4.67 0.87 -5.49
CA GLY A 75 -5.29 0.42 -4.25
C GLY A 75 -5.37 1.49 -3.19
N GLU A 76 -5.47 1.01 -1.97
CA GLU A 76 -5.62 1.92 -0.85
C GLU A 76 -4.53 1.69 0.16
N LEU A 77 -3.92 2.77 0.61
CA LEU A 77 -2.88 2.73 1.62
C LEU A 77 -3.53 2.94 2.98
N LEU A 78 -3.28 2.04 3.89
CA LEU A 78 -3.90 2.04 5.19
C LEU A 78 -2.84 1.90 6.28
N VAL A 79 -3.19 2.32 7.48
CA VAL A 79 -2.29 2.14 8.61
C VAL A 79 -3.05 1.49 9.75
N TRP A 80 -2.44 0.48 10.32
CA TRP A 80 -2.96 -0.21 11.50
C TRP A 80 -2.26 0.33 12.73
N ASP A 81 -3.07 0.75 13.71
CA ASP A 81 -2.54 1.26 14.97
C ASP A 81 -2.54 0.09 15.93
N SER A 82 -1.36 -0.39 16.30
CA SER A 82 -1.26 -1.56 17.15
C SER A 82 -1.74 -1.31 18.57
N GLU A 83 -1.68 -0.09 19.03
CA GLU A 83 -2.18 0.22 20.36
C GLU A 83 -3.69 0.25 20.38
N ALA A 84 -4.31 0.78 19.37
CA ALA A 84 -5.75 0.82 19.32
C ALA A 84 -6.34 -0.47 18.79
N GLY A 85 -5.55 -1.28 18.12
CA GLY A 85 -6.05 -2.53 17.54
C GLY A 85 -6.99 -2.29 16.39
N ALA A 86 -6.77 -1.26 15.61
CA ALA A 86 -7.68 -0.89 14.53
C ALA A 86 -6.99 -0.06 13.47
N LEU A 87 -7.61 0.03 12.31
CA LEU A 87 -7.13 0.93 11.27
C LEU A 87 -7.29 2.38 11.75
N SER A 88 -6.35 3.21 11.40
CA SER A 88 -6.32 4.58 11.89
C SER A 88 -5.98 5.55 10.78
N PHE A 89 -6.92 6.40 10.43
CA PHE A 89 -6.66 7.44 9.45
C PHE A 89 -5.71 8.49 10.03
N GLU A 90 -5.83 8.79 11.31
CA GLU A 90 -4.90 9.72 11.94
C GLU A 90 -3.50 9.16 11.93
N GLY A 91 -3.36 7.86 12.15
CA GLY A 91 -2.05 7.22 12.08
C GLY A 91 -1.47 7.31 10.68
N LEU A 92 -2.32 7.17 9.67
CA LEU A 92 -1.88 7.31 8.30
C LEU A 92 -1.39 8.72 8.03
N GLN A 93 -2.12 9.72 8.50
CA GLN A 93 -1.71 11.10 8.33
C GLN A 93 -0.39 11.38 9.02
N ARG A 94 -0.20 10.83 10.20
CA ARG A 94 1.06 10.98 10.90
C ARG A 94 2.20 10.35 10.13
N ARG A 95 1.99 9.16 9.59
CA ARG A 95 3.02 8.49 8.81
C ARG A 95 3.36 9.28 7.57
N ALA A 96 2.36 9.77 6.86
CA ALA A 96 2.58 10.51 5.62
C ALA A 96 3.31 11.83 5.85
N ALA A 97 3.12 12.42 7.01
CA ALA A 97 3.76 13.68 7.33
C ALA A 97 5.14 13.52 7.98
N ALA A 98 5.52 12.30 8.34
CA ALA A 98 6.75 12.10 9.06
C ALA A 98 7.96 12.23 8.16
N ARG A 99 9.06 12.65 8.74
CA ARG A 99 10.29 12.71 7.98
C ARG A 99 10.84 11.33 7.79
N THR A 100 11.58 11.14 6.74
CA THR A 100 12.15 9.84 6.41
C THR A 100 12.91 9.25 7.60
N ARG A 101 13.63 10.11 8.33
CA ARG A 101 14.40 9.61 9.44
C ARG A 101 13.54 9.05 10.57
N SER A 102 12.31 9.53 10.75
CA SER A 102 11.42 9.05 11.80
C SER A 102 10.55 7.89 11.36
N ALA A 103 10.49 7.63 10.08
CA ALA A 103 9.54 6.66 9.54
C ALA A 103 9.73 5.24 10.08
N PRO A 104 10.97 4.72 10.22
CA PRO A 104 11.09 3.35 10.73
C PRO A 104 10.54 3.17 12.13
N ALA A 105 10.74 4.17 13.00
CA ALA A 105 10.23 4.06 14.36
C ALA A 105 8.71 4.09 14.38
N LEU A 106 8.10 4.91 13.53
CA LEU A 106 6.66 4.97 13.47
C LEU A 106 6.07 3.69 12.89
N ALA A 107 6.78 3.06 11.98
CA ALA A 107 6.27 1.84 11.36
C ALA A 107 6.05 0.72 12.37
N ALA A 108 6.77 0.73 13.47
CA ALA A 108 6.60 -0.29 14.48
C ALA A 108 5.24 -0.20 15.17
N LYS A 109 4.71 1.00 15.32
CA LYS A 109 3.43 1.17 15.97
C LYS A 109 2.30 1.38 15.00
N LEU A 110 2.58 2.00 13.88
CA LEU A 110 1.58 2.36 12.89
C LEU A 110 1.99 1.69 11.58
N THR A 111 1.65 0.44 11.46
CA THR A 111 2.12 -0.39 10.34
C THR A 111 1.31 -0.10 9.08
N ALA A 112 1.99 0.03 7.97
CA ALA A 112 1.31 0.33 6.72
C ALA A 112 0.87 -0.93 6.02
N HIS A 113 -0.28 -0.87 5.38
CA HIS A 113 -0.82 -1.95 4.57
C HIS A 113 -1.32 -1.37 3.26
N PHE A 114 -1.32 -2.16 2.24
CA PHE A 114 -1.84 -1.72 0.95
C PHE A 114 -2.84 -2.76 0.46
N VAL A 115 -4.06 -2.33 0.18
CA VAL A 115 -5.08 -3.21 -0.33
C VAL A 115 -5.17 -2.95 -1.81
N ALA A 116 -4.75 -3.91 -2.62
CA ALA A 116 -4.74 -3.74 -4.06
C ALA A 116 -6.13 -4.01 -4.64
N PHE A 117 -6.62 -3.08 -5.43
CA PHE A 117 -7.89 -3.23 -6.10
C PHE A 117 -7.68 -3.72 -7.52
N ASP A 118 -6.60 -3.32 -8.14
CA ASP A 118 -6.42 -3.58 -9.55
C ASP A 118 -4.94 -3.60 -9.92
N ILE A 119 -4.62 -4.33 -10.97
CA ILE A 119 -3.29 -4.33 -11.53
C ILE A 119 -3.39 -3.60 -12.84
N LEU A 120 -2.73 -2.45 -12.94
CA LEU A 120 -2.82 -1.63 -14.13
C LEU A 120 -1.76 -1.98 -15.15
N GLN A 121 -0.63 -2.53 -14.71
CA GLN A 121 0.43 -2.90 -15.61
C GLN A 121 1.17 -4.08 -15.04
N GLN A 122 1.61 -4.97 -15.89
CA GLN A 122 2.40 -6.12 -15.47
C GLN A 122 3.44 -6.36 -16.52
N ASP A 123 4.71 -6.45 -16.12
CA ASP A 123 5.84 -6.64 -17.01
C ASP A 123 5.88 -5.58 -18.10
N GLY A 124 5.52 -4.36 -17.74
CA GLY A 124 5.54 -3.27 -18.69
C GLY A 124 4.37 -3.23 -19.63
N ARG A 125 3.38 -4.11 -19.48
CA ARG A 125 2.22 -4.09 -20.32
C ARG A 125 1.05 -3.60 -19.59
N GLU A 126 0.33 -2.69 -20.19
CA GLU A 126 -0.90 -2.19 -19.62
C GLU A 126 -1.96 -3.25 -19.69
N LEU A 127 -2.69 -3.44 -18.64
CA LEU A 127 -3.71 -4.45 -18.59
C LEU A 127 -5.13 -3.92 -18.67
N LEU A 128 -5.31 -2.71 -19.07
CA LEU A 128 -6.64 -2.15 -19.16
C LEU A 128 -7.32 -2.40 -20.47
#